data_75cc04978563f9043f3db89ec7e0ef45
#
_entry.id   75cc04978563f9043f3db89ec7e0ef45
#
_cell.length_a   1.000
_cell.length_b   1.000
_cell.length_c   1.000
_cell.angle_alpha   90.00
_cell.angle_beta   90.00
_cell.angle_gamma   90.00
#
_symmetry.space_group_name_H-M   'P 1'
#
loop_
_entity.id
_entity.type
_entity.pdbx_description
1 polymer ?
#
loop_
_entity_poly.entity_id
_entity_poly.type
_entity_poly.pdbx_seq_one_letter_code
_entity_poly.pdbx_strand_id
1 'polypeptide(L)'
;MAHHEEHKKVELTKKKLVDVMKHVDICMMTTVAATGRLHSRPMSNNKDVEWDGDTWFFAYADSSQVQEIAANSNVNLGYSRPDKIIFVSLTGSGVIVHDLAKKKELWYKALDFWFPNGPEDPAVVLIRVAGQYAYYWSKEGEGDLDL
;
A
#
# COMPACT_ATOMS: atom_id res chain seq x y z
N MET A 1 1.83 -28.03 -10.54
CA MET A 1 2.35 -28.02 -9.17
C MET A 1 1.69 -29.09 -8.35
N ALA A 2 2.46 -30.04 -7.96
CA ALA A 2 1.92 -31.18 -7.18
C ALA A 2 1.75 -30.88 -5.70
N HIS A 3 2.19 -29.69 -5.24
CA HIS A 3 2.29 -29.40 -3.81
C HIS A 3 1.20 -28.49 -3.27
N HIS A 4 0.28 -28.04 -4.10
CA HIS A 4 -0.73 -27.09 -3.67
C HIS A 4 -1.66 -27.65 -2.59
N GLU A 5 -1.90 -28.96 -2.60
CA GLU A 5 -2.75 -29.62 -1.60
C GLU A 5 -2.13 -29.62 -0.20
N GLU A 6 -0.81 -29.39 -0.11
CA GLU A 6 -0.12 -29.29 1.17
C GLU A 6 -0.14 -27.89 1.74
N HIS A 7 -0.56 -26.92 0.95
CA HIS A 7 -0.59 -25.52 1.33
C HIS A 7 -1.81 -25.25 2.18
N LYS A 8 -1.59 -25.14 3.46
CA LYS A 8 -2.64 -25.06 4.46
C LYS A 8 -3.40 -23.74 4.40
N LYS A 9 -4.59 -23.73 4.95
CA LYS A 9 -5.35 -22.53 5.18
C LYS A 9 -4.84 -21.85 6.45
N VAL A 10 -4.55 -20.56 6.36
CA VAL A 10 -4.11 -19.72 7.49
C VAL A 10 -5.26 -18.77 7.82
N GLU A 11 -5.56 -18.62 9.10
CA GLU A 11 -6.50 -17.60 9.54
C GLU A 11 -5.83 -16.24 9.50
N LEU A 12 -6.27 -15.37 8.59
CA LEU A 12 -5.73 -14.04 8.44
C LEU A 12 -6.53 -13.06 9.31
N THR A 13 -5.81 -12.28 10.12
CA THR A 13 -6.39 -11.27 11.00
C THR A 13 -5.76 -9.91 10.68
N LYS A 14 -6.42 -8.84 11.11
CA LYS A 14 -5.85 -7.49 11.00
C LYS A 14 -4.52 -7.40 11.74
N LYS A 15 -4.40 -8.02 12.90
CA LYS A 15 -3.17 -8.05 13.67
C LYS A 15 -2.01 -8.65 12.87
N LYS A 16 -2.26 -9.74 12.15
CA LYS A 16 -1.25 -10.38 11.30
C LYS A 16 -0.84 -9.46 10.16
N LEU A 17 -1.79 -8.74 9.55
CA LEU A 17 -1.50 -7.77 8.51
C LEU A 17 -0.60 -6.64 9.04
N VAL A 18 -0.94 -6.06 10.18
CA VAL A 18 -0.14 -5.01 10.83
C VAL A 18 1.29 -5.51 11.06
N ASP A 19 1.44 -6.74 11.54
CA ASP A 19 2.76 -7.32 11.81
C ASP A 19 3.60 -7.46 10.55
N VAL A 20 3.00 -7.84 9.44
CA VAL A 20 3.71 -7.91 8.14
C VAL A 20 4.08 -6.52 7.66
N MET A 21 3.11 -5.61 7.62
CA MET A 21 3.25 -4.30 6.99
C MET A 21 4.30 -3.42 7.69
N LYS A 22 4.39 -3.51 9.02
CA LYS A 22 5.37 -2.71 9.78
C LYS A 22 6.83 -3.09 9.52
N HIS A 23 7.08 -4.22 8.86
CA HIS A 23 8.42 -4.69 8.53
C HIS A 23 8.78 -4.48 7.06
N VAL A 24 7.95 -3.80 6.29
CA VAL A 24 8.16 -3.58 4.85
C VAL A 24 8.42 -2.09 4.61
N ASP A 25 9.61 -1.78 4.07
CA ASP A 25 10.00 -0.39 3.75
C ASP A 25 9.33 0.12 2.48
N ILE A 26 9.26 -0.74 1.47
CA ILE A 26 8.73 -0.40 0.15
C ILE A 26 7.68 -1.43 -0.23
N CYS A 27 6.49 -0.95 -0.54
CA CYS A 27 5.45 -1.79 -1.13
C CYS A 27 5.27 -1.44 -2.61
N MET A 28 4.69 -2.36 -3.38
CA MET A 28 4.35 -2.10 -4.79
C MET A 28 2.89 -1.66 -4.86
N MET A 29 2.66 -0.49 -5.44
CA MET A 29 1.31 0.02 -5.68
C MET A 29 0.93 -0.21 -7.13
N THR A 30 -0.16 -0.90 -7.37
CA THR A 30 -0.71 -1.14 -8.71
C THR A 30 -1.99 -0.33 -8.89
N THR A 31 -2.04 0.44 -9.96
CA THR A 31 -3.19 1.24 -10.37
C THR A 31 -3.62 0.84 -11.76
N VAL A 32 -4.76 1.37 -12.21
CA VAL A 32 -5.34 1.05 -13.53
C VAL A 32 -5.18 2.25 -14.45
N ALA A 33 -4.43 2.09 -15.53
CA ALA A 33 -4.27 3.12 -16.55
C ALA A 33 -5.55 3.28 -17.39
N ALA A 34 -5.67 4.40 -18.12
CA ALA A 34 -6.83 4.69 -18.96
C ALA A 34 -7.12 3.60 -19.99
N THR A 35 -6.11 2.87 -20.42
CA THR A 35 -6.23 1.74 -21.34
C THR A 35 -6.75 0.46 -20.68
N GLY A 36 -6.91 0.46 -19.36
CA GLY A 36 -7.20 -0.74 -18.57
C GLY A 36 -5.95 -1.53 -18.19
N ARG A 37 -4.77 -1.07 -18.64
CA ARG A 37 -3.50 -1.72 -18.30
C ARG A 37 -3.20 -1.51 -16.82
N LEU A 38 -2.68 -2.55 -16.16
CA LEU A 38 -2.22 -2.45 -14.79
C LEU A 38 -0.81 -1.85 -14.78
N HIS A 39 -0.56 -0.94 -13.86
CA HIS A 39 0.69 -0.19 -13.76
C HIS A 39 1.15 -0.19 -12.30
N SER A 40 2.32 -0.74 -12.04
CA SER A 40 2.87 -0.87 -10.68
C SER A 40 4.11 -0.03 -10.49
N ARG A 41 4.28 0.53 -9.29
CA ARG A 41 5.49 1.28 -8.93
C ARG A 41 5.77 1.11 -7.44
N PRO A 42 7.05 1.25 -7.02
CA PRO A 42 7.37 1.19 -5.60
C PRO A 42 6.90 2.44 -4.87
N MET A 43 6.42 2.24 -3.65
CA MET A 43 5.98 3.32 -2.77
C MET A 43 6.59 3.13 -1.38
N SER A 44 7.05 4.24 -0.81
CA SER A 44 7.58 4.22 0.55
C SER A 44 6.45 3.98 1.55
N ASN A 45 6.62 2.96 2.37
CA ASN A 45 5.65 2.59 3.41
C ASN A 45 6.02 3.30 4.71
N ASN A 46 5.08 4.05 5.29
CA ASN A 46 5.31 4.71 6.58
C ASN A 46 5.09 3.71 7.72
N LYS A 47 6.18 3.12 8.19
CA LYS A 47 6.16 2.12 9.26
C LYS A 47 5.92 2.72 10.65
N ASP A 48 6.03 4.04 10.78
CA ASP A 48 5.83 4.73 12.07
C ASP A 48 4.34 4.87 12.40
N VAL A 49 3.47 4.64 11.42
CA VAL A 49 2.02 4.71 11.59
C VAL A 49 1.47 3.30 11.59
N GLU A 50 0.77 2.94 12.67
CA GLU A 50 0.11 1.64 12.74
C GLU A 50 -1.06 1.62 11.74
N TRP A 51 -1.12 0.57 10.93
CA TRP A 51 -2.18 0.43 9.96
C TRP A 51 -3.54 0.17 10.64
N ASP A 52 -4.53 0.98 10.30
CA ASP A 52 -5.88 0.93 10.87
C ASP A 52 -6.96 0.54 9.84
N GLY A 53 -6.56 0.18 8.64
CA GLY A 53 -7.43 -0.07 7.49
C GLY A 53 -7.14 0.90 6.35
N ASP A 54 -6.61 2.07 6.67
CA ASP A 54 -6.18 3.06 5.68
C ASP A 54 -4.65 3.05 5.57
N THR A 55 -4.16 3.13 4.33
CA THR A 55 -2.74 3.30 4.05
C THR A 55 -2.54 4.65 3.37
N TRP A 56 -1.55 5.40 3.83
CA TRP A 56 -1.29 6.76 3.37
C TRP A 56 0.04 6.85 2.65
N PHE A 57 0.04 7.49 1.49
CA PHE A 57 1.25 7.71 0.69
C PHE A 57 1.35 9.17 0.27
N PHE A 58 2.58 9.63 0.08
CA PHE A 58 2.86 10.93 -0.50
C PHE A 58 3.22 10.75 -1.97
N ALA A 59 2.76 11.67 -2.82
CA ALA A 59 3.06 11.66 -4.24
C ALA A 59 2.96 13.07 -4.80
N TYR A 60 3.62 13.33 -5.93
CA TYR A 60 3.38 14.56 -6.66
C TYR A 60 2.03 14.51 -7.37
N ALA A 61 1.33 15.63 -7.37
CA ALA A 61 -0.01 15.75 -7.94
C ALA A 61 -0.05 15.39 -9.43
N ASP A 62 1.05 15.63 -10.15
CA ASP A 62 1.15 15.34 -11.59
C ASP A 62 1.67 13.93 -11.89
N SER A 63 1.90 13.11 -10.88
CA SER A 63 2.39 11.74 -11.07
C SER A 63 1.32 10.84 -11.71
N SER A 64 1.78 9.78 -12.39
CA SER A 64 0.87 8.85 -13.05
C SER A 64 -0.08 8.16 -12.07
N GLN A 65 0.42 7.77 -10.89
CA GLN A 65 -0.43 7.11 -9.90
C GLN A 65 -1.56 8.01 -9.41
N VAL A 66 -1.30 9.29 -9.21
CA VAL A 66 -2.34 10.24 -8.78
C VAL A 66 -3.40 10.39 -9.85
N GLN A 67 -2.99 10.57 -11.11
CA GLN A 67 -3.92 10.71 -12.22
C GLN A 67 -4.73 9.45 -12.45
N GLU A 68 -4.10 8.30 -12.36
CA GLU A 68 -4.78 7.01 -12.55
C GLU A 68 -5.78 6.73 -11.44
N ILE A 69 -5.43 6.99 -10.18
CA ILE A 69 -6.34 6.83 -9.05
C ILE A 69 -7.52 7.79 -9.14
N ALA A 70 -7.29 9.03 -9.56
CA ALA A 70 -8.38 10.00 -9.72
C ALA A 70 -9.41 9.55 -10.76
N ALA A 71 -8.97 8.82 -11.79
CA ALA A 71 -9.85 8.29 -12.83
C ALA A 71 -10.44 6.92 -12.50
N ASN A 72 -9.68 6.09 -11.75
CA ASN A 72 -10.10 4.74 -11.37
C ASN A 72 -9.53 4.44 -9.99
N SER A 73 -10.42 4.35 -9.00
CA SER A 73 -10.02 4.22 -7.59
C SER A 73 -9.48 2.85 -7.19
N ASN A 74 -9.54 1.87 -8.07
CA ASN A 74 -9.04 0.52 -7.76
C ASN A 74 -7.52 0.53 -7.60
N VAL A 75 -7.05 0.06 -6.45
CA VAL A 75 -5.62 0.01 -6.09
C VAL A 75 -5.31 -1.33 -5.46
N ASN A 76 -4.14 -1.86 -5.78
CA ASN A 76 -3.58 -3.01 -5.05
C ASN A 76 -2.23 -2.63 -4.48
N LEU A 77 -1.99 -3.01 -3.23
CA LEU A 77 -0.72 -2.83 -2.55
C LEU A 77 -0.11 -4.21 -2.28
N GLY A 78 1.10 -4.42 -2.75
CA GLY A 78 1.83 -5.66 -2.54
C GLY A 78 2.95 -5.48 -1.51
N TYR A 79 2.89 -6.23 -0.44
CA TYR A 79 3.89 -6.23 0.63
C TYR A 79 4.64 -7.55 0.61
N SER A 80 5.96 -7.48 0.59
CA SER A 80 6.80 -8.66 0.47
C SER A 80 7.83 -8.73 1.59
N ARG A 81 7.90 -9.88 2.23
CA ARG A 81 8.97 -10.22 3.17
C ARG A 81 9.64 -11.51 2.69
N PRO A 82 10.52 -11.40 1.67
CA PRO A 82 11.16 -12.59 1.09
C PRO A 82 12.03 -13.34 2.08
N ASP A 83 12.60 -12.65 3.08
CA ASP A 83 13.38 -13.24 4.15
C ASP A 83 12.57 -14.24 4.99
N LYS A 84 11.28 -14.03 5.11
CA LYS A 84 10.34 -14.89 5.85
C LYS A 84 9.43 -15.68 4.93
N ILE A 85 9.51 -15.45 3.63
CA ILE A 85 8.61 -16.04 2.63
C ILE A 85 7.15 -15.72 2.99
N ILE A 86 6.88 -14.42 3.18
CA ILE A 86 5.54 -13.90 3.49
C ILE A 86 5.21 -12.80 2.49
N PHE A 87 4.00 -12.87 1.91
CA PHE A 87 3.53 -11.92 0.92
C PHE A 87 2.08 -11.55 1.23
N VAL A 88 1.77 -10.25 1.14
CA VAL A 88 0.41 -9.74 1.33
C VAL A 88 0.00 -8.93 0.12
N SER A 89 -1.19 -9.19 -0.38
CA SER A 89 -1.84 -8.41 -1.42
C SER A 89 -3.05 -7.73 -0.79
N LEU A 90 -3.03 -6.40 -0.76
CA LEU A 90 -4.12 -5.60 -0.18
C LEU A 90 -4.81 -4.84 -1.30
N THR A 91 -6.07 -5.17 -1.53
CA THR A 91 -6.90 -4.46 -2.51
C THR A 91 -7.74 -3.41 -1.80
N GLY A 92 -7.81 -2.24 -2.38
CA GLY A 92 -8.56 -1.15 -1.80
C GLY A 92 -8.98 -0.08 -2.79
N SER A 93 -9.55 0.98 -2.26
CA SER A 93 -9.98 2.15 -3.02
C SER A 93 -9.10 3.33 -2.66
N GLY A 94 -8.53 3.98 -3.68
CA GLY A 94 -7.64 5.12 -3.51
C GLY A 94 -8.38 6.44 -3.67
N VAL A 95 -8.01 7.41 -2.84
CA VAL A 95 -8.54 8.78 -2.87
C VAL A 95 -7.37 9.74 -2.76
N ILE A 96 -7.39 10.79 -3.57
CA ILE A 96 -6.40 11.86 -3.49
C ILE A 96 -6.87 12.87 -2.44
N VAL A 97 -5.98 13.19 -1.49
CA VAL A 97 -6.30 14.05 -0.36
C VAL A 97 -5.38 15.28 -0.36
N HIS A 98 -5.99 16.46 -0.30
CA HIS A 98 -5.30 17.75 -0.20
C HIS A 98 -5.54 18.31 1.21
N ASP A 99 -4.69 17.91 2.15
CA ASP A 99 -4.85 18.30 3.57
C ASP A 99 -3.47 18.57 4.15
N LEU A 100 -3.15 19.84 4.34
CA LEU A 100 -1.85 20.25 4.86
C LEU A 100 -1.60 19.73 6.27
N ALA A 101 -2.61 19.79 7.14
CA ALA A 101 -2.47 19.30 8.51
C ALA A 101 -2.16 17.80 8.52
N LYS A 102 -2.84 17.04 7.68
CA LYS A 102 -2.61 15.60 7.56
C LYS A 102 -1.24 15.29 6.98
N LYS A 103 -0.79 16.08 6.00
CA LYS A 103 0.57 15.92 5.45
C LYS A 103 1.62 16.13 6.53
N LYS A 104 1.47 17.14 7.37
CA LYS A 104 2.41 17.42 8.48
C LYS A 104 2.38 16.31 9.52
N GLU A 105 1.19 15.81 9.85
CA GLU A 105 1.02 14.72 10.81
C GLU A 105 1.73 13.44 10.36
N LEU A 106 1.64 13.11 9.07
CA LEU A 106 2.17 11.86 8.52
C LEU A 106 3.61 11.98 7.99
N TRP A 107 4.17 13.19 7.97
CA TRP A 107 5.51 13.40 7.41
C TRP A 107 6.57 12.71 8.25
N TYR A 108 7.53 12.06 7.59
CA TYR A 108 8.69 11.44 8.24
C TYR A 108 9.95 11.74 7.46
N LYS A 109 11.10 11.62 8.12
CA LYS A 109 12.37 12.15 7.61
C LYS A 109 12.77 11.58 6.26
N ALA A 110 12.51 10.30 5.99
CA ALA A 110 12.88 9.70 4.71
C ALA A 110 12.20 10.38 3.52
N LEU A 111 11.05 11.04 3.73
CA LEU A 111 10.36 11.76 2.68
C LEU A 111 11.12 13.00 2.20
N ASP A 112 12.00 13.56 3.02
CA ASP A 112 12.79 14.74 2.63
C ASP A 112 13.66 14.47 1.40
N PHE A 113 14.08 13.22 1.22
CA PHE A 113 14.83 12.83 0.04
C PHE A 113 14.00 12.91 -1.24
N TRP A 114 12.74 12.46 -1.17
CA TRP A 114 11.85 12.40 -2.33
C TRP A 114 11.12 13.71 -2.58
N PHE A 115 10.86 14.48 -1.51
CA PHE A 115 10.10 15.72 -1.55
C PHE A 115 10.86 16.80 -0.81
N PRO A 116 11.91 17.38 -1.45
CA PRO A 116 12.84 18.29 -0.77
C PRO A 116 12.22 19.61 -0.28
N ASN A 117 11.05 19.98 -0.80
CA ASN A 117 10.36 21.20 -0.36
C ASN A 117 9.42 20.96 0.83
N GLY A 118 9.37 19.74 1.34
CA GLY A 118 8.65 19.42 2.55
C GLY A 118 7.12 19.29 2.39
N PRO A 119 6.40 19.13 3.53
CA PRO A 119 4.96 18.88 3.48
C PRO A 119 4.15 20.12 3.05
N GLU A 120 4.74 21.30 3.09
CA GLU A 120 4.05 22.54 2.70
C GLU A 120 4.01 22.75 1.19
N ASP A 121 4.75 21.95 0.41
CA ASP A 121 4.76 22.02 -1.04
C ASP A 121 3.36 21.65 -1.58
N PRO A 122 2.66 22.58 -2.25
CA PRO A 122 1.32 22.29 -2.78
C PRO A 122 1.33 21.26 -3.91
N ALA A 123 2.47 21.01 -4.52
CA ALA A 123 2.62 19.98 -5.55
C ALA A 123 2.61 18.56 -4.95
N VAL A 124 2.79 18.43 -3.64
CA VAL A 124 2.77 17.14 -2.94
C VAL A 124 1.39 16.89 -2.35
N VAL A 125 0.82 15.76 -2.70
CA VAL A 125 -0.52 15.36 -2.22
C VAL A 125 -0.43 14.03 -1.47
N LEU A 126 -1.51 13.69 -0.76
CA LEU A 126 -1.66 12.38 -0.14
C LEU A 126 -2.51 11.47 -1.01
N ILE A 127 -2.17 10.20 -1.00
CA ILE A 127 -3.04 9.12 -1.48
C ILE A 127 -3.47 8.32 -0.26
N ARG A 128 -4.78 8.23 -0.02
CA ARG A 128 -5.34 7.34 1.00
C ARG A 128 -5.88 6.09 0.29
N VAL A 129 -5.44 4.92 0.73
CA VAL A 129 -5.97 3.65 0.24
C VAL A 129 -6.77 3.00 1.36
N ALA A 130 -8.08 2.96 1.19
CA ALA A 130 -8.97 2.28 2.13
C ALA A 130 -8.98 0.79 1.76
N GLY A 131 -8.45 -0.05 2.65
CA GLY A 131 -8.37 -1.48 2.42
C GLY A 131 -9.74 -2.14 2.40
N GLN A 132 -9.98 -3.02 1.44
CA GLN A 132 -11.25 -3.73 1.26
C GLN A 132 -11.08 -5.23 1.38
N TYR A 133 -9.93 -5.75 0.96
CA TYR A 133 -9.68 -7.18 0.91
C TYR A 133 -8.18 -7.44 0.99
N ALA A 134 -7.77 -8.40 1.82
CA ALA A 134 -6.38 -8.81 1.95
C ALA A 134 -6.23 -10.28 1.67
N TYR A 135 -5.17 -10.63 0.95
CA TYR A 135 -4.75 -11.99 0.68
C TYR A 135 -3.33 -12.18 1.21
N TYR A 136 -3.13 -13.25 1.96
CA TYR A 136 -1.87 -13.58 2.61
C TYR A 136 -1.36 -14.92 2.09
N TRP A 137 -0.10 -14.97 1.74
CA TRP A 137 0.55 -16.19 1.29
C TRP A 137 1.89 -16.36 2.00
N SER A 138 2.15 -17.55 2.50
CA SER A 138 3.43 -17.92 3.08
C SER A 138 3.75 -19.35 2.70
N LYS A 139 4.98 -19.79 2.98
CA LYS A 139 5.35 -21.19 2.71
C LYS A 139 4.51 -22.18 3.52
N GLU A 140 3.91 -21.73 4.62
CA GLU A 140 3.11 -22.58 5.50
C GLU A 140 1.64 -22.64 5.12
N GLY A 141 1.15 -21.66 4.40
CA GLY A 141 -0.24 -21.62 4.00
C GLY A 141 -0.66 -20.26 3.48
N GLU A 142 -1.94 -20.16 3.14
CA GLU A 142 -2.55 -18.95 2.61
C GLU A 142 -3.89 -18.68 3.25
N GLY A 143 -4.33 -17.43 3.22
CA GLY A 143 -5.61 -17.02 3.76
C GLY A 143 -6.01 -15.66 3.22
N ASP A 144 -7.24 -15.28 3.48
CA ASP A 144 -7.77 -14.00 3.05
C ASP A 144 -8.68 -13.41 4.12
N LEU A 145 -9.00 -12.12 3.95
CA LEU A 145 -9.80 -11.38 4.91
C LEU A 145 -10.50 -10.23 4.20
N ASP A 146 -11.81 -10.18 4.32
CA ASP A 146 -12.58 -8.99 3.95
C ASP A 146 -12.47 -7.95 5.06
N LEU A 147 -12.26 -6.70 4.66
CA LEU A 147 -12.01 -5.60 5.60
C LEU A 147 -13.19 -4.67 5.72
#